data_d8b19bbf991562ef54882a23126686bf
#
_entry.id   d8b19bbf991562ef54882a23126686bf
#
_cell.length_a   1.000
_cell.length_b   1.000
_cell.length_c   1.000
_cell.angle_alpha   90.00
_cell.angle_beta   90.00
_cell.angle_gamma   90.00
#
_symmetry.space_group_name_H-M   'P 1'
#
loop_
_entity.id
_entity.type
_entity.pdbx_description
1 polymer ?
#
loop_
_entity_poly.entity_id
_entity_poly.type
_entity_poly.pdbx_seq_one_letter_code
_entity_poly.pdbx_strand_id
1 'polypeptide(L)'
;DKPDILLVSGDLTKDGELEGHKEFSARLQQVQKDVPGMKVYVINGNHDIRNENAKNFNTPDGKAVPATRTQPEDFASVYDFVYSDSSIVARYTPPQGKESGQLSYVAEPCKGVTLIALDTCCYSADNTSDNDNEHETRGEMSPELVAWATEQIKAAKAKGNHVIGLSHHGFVPHFSM
;
A
#
# COMPACT_ATOMS: atom_id res chain seq x y z
N ASP A 1 18.80 16.87 9.55
CA ASP A 1 18.18 17.05 8.23
C ASP A 1 16.71 16.67 8.33
N LYS A 2 15.86 17.45 7.65
CA LYS A 2 14.42 17.14 7.58
C LYS A 2 14.17 16.40 6.27
N PRO A 3 13.50 15.22 6.30
CA PRO A 3 13.16 14.53 5.08
C PRO A 3 12.05 15.27 4.32
N ASP A 4 12.14 15.29 3.00
CA ASP A 4 11.10 15.86 2.12
C ASP A 4 10.02 14.84 1.79
N ILE A 5 10.37 13.55 1.85
CA ILE A 5 9.48 12.44 1.50
C ILE A 5 9.67 11.30 2.51
N LEU A 6 8.55 10.76 2.98
CA LEU A 6 8.47 9.54 3.77
C LEU A 6 7.75 8.46 2.95
N LEU A 7 8.42 7.33 2.73
CA LEU A 7 7.86 6.16 2.06
C LEU A 7 7.59 5.06 3.09
N VAL A 8 6.39 4.51 3.07
CA VAL A 8 5.94 3.45 4.00
C VAL A 8 5.46 2.26 3.19
N SER A 9 6.18 1.16 3.28
CA SER A 9 6.13 0.04 2.34
C SER A 9 5.24 -1.13 2.79
N GLY A 10 4.23 -0.90 3.59
CA GLY A 10 3.27 -1.95 4.00
C GLY A 10 3.59 -2.62 5.34
N ASP A 11 2.73 -3.57 5.73
CA ASP A 11 2.70 -4.21 7.04
C ASP A 11 2.63 -3.19 8.18
N LEU A 12 1.66 -2.29 8.07
CA LEU A 12 1.50 -1.11 8.92
C LEU A 12 0.85 -1.45 10.26
N THR A 13 0.17 -2.58 10.31
CA THR A 13 -0.40 -3.17 11.51
C THR A 13 0.06 -4.63 11.62
N LYS A 14 -0.21 -5.25 12.75
CA LYS A 14 0.19 -6.65 12.96
C LYS A 14 -0.58 -7.61 12.05
N ASP A 15 -1.90 -7.47 12.04
CA ASP A 15 -2.79 -8.39 11.31
C ASP A 15 -3.99 -7.64 10.68
N GLY A 16 -3.79 -6.42 10.16
CA GLY A 16 -4.80 -5.68 9.41
C GLY A 16 -5.95 -5.15 10.27
N GLU A 17 -5.71 -4.87 11.55
CA GLU A 17 -6.70 -4.30 12.46
C GLU A 17 -7.06 -2.88 12.04
N LEU A 18 -8.33 -2.62 11.74
CA LEU A 18 -8.79 -1.32 11.26
C LEU A 18 -8.47 -0.18 12.24
N GLU A 19 -8.63 -0.41 13.55
CA GLU A 19 -8.30 0.58 14.55
C GLU A 19 -6.78 0.84 14.62
N GLY A 20 -5.96 -0.19 14.40
CA GLY A 20 -4.50 -0.05 14.29
C GLY A 20 -4.11 0.85 13.12
N HIS A 21 -4.73 0.67 11.96
CA HIS A 21 -4.53 1.54 10.80
C HIS A 21 -4.94 2.99 11.08
N LYS A 22 -6.07 3.21 11.74
CA LYS A 22 -6.53 4.56 12.13
C LYS A 22 -5.52 5.25 13.05
N GLU A 23 -5.01 4.53 14.05
CA GLU A 23 -4.00 5.06 14.96
C GLU A 23 -2.69 5.38 14.21
N PHE A 24 -2.22 4.48 13.36
CA PHE A 24 -1.01 4.69 12.58
C PHE A 24 -1.15 5.86 11.60
N SER A 25 -2.28 5.97 10.92
CA SER A 25 -2.61 7.11 10.05
C SER A 25 -2.55 8.44 10.82
N ALA A 26 -3.15 8.50 12.01
CA ALA A 26 -3.11 9.71 12.84
C ALA A 26 -1.68 10.09 13.23
N ARG A 27 -0.80 9.11 13.50
CA ARG A 27 0.62 9.36 13.78
C ARG A 27 1.37 9.88 12.56
N LEU A 28 1.13 9.33 11.37
CA LEU A 28 1.72 9.85 10.13
C LEU A 28 1.30 11.29 9.85
N GLN A 29 0.02 11.62 10.05
CA GLN A 29 -0.49 12.98 9.90
C GLN A 29 0.15 13.93 10.93
N GLN A 30 0.42 13.45 12.15
CA GLN A 30 1.14 14.25 13.16
C GLN A 30 2.58 14.52 12.71
N VAL A 31 3.29 13.50 12.19
CA VAL A 31 4.65 13.67 11.66
C VAL A 31 4.67 14.69 10.50
N GLN A 32 3.67 14.69 9.61
CA GLN A 32 3.57 15.72 8.56
C GLN A 32 3.38 17.13 9.13
N LYS A 33 2.64 17.29 10.23
CA LYS A 33 2.49 18.59 10.90
C LYS A 33 3.79 19.05 11.56
N ASP A 34 4.54 18.12 12.14
CA ASP A 34 5.82 18.40 12.80
C ASP A 34 6.95 18.69 11.80
N VAL A 35 6.82 18.21 10.56
CA VAL A 35 7.77 18.44 9.45
C VAL A 35 7.02 19.08 8.26
N PRO A 36 6.75 20.39 8.32
CA PRO A 36 6.03 21.08 7.25
C PRO A 36 6.69 20.91 5.89
N GLY A 37 5.89 20.57 4.88
CA GLY A 37 6.35 20.33 3.51
C GLY A 37 6.72 18.87 3.20
N MET A 38 6.87 18.02 4.22
CA MET A 38 7.12 16.60 3.99
C MET A 38 5.87 15.92 3.39
N LYS A 39 6.10 15.15 2.34
CA LYS A 39 5.08 14.29 1.73
C LYS A 39 5.21 12.85 2.24
N VAL A 40 4.07 12.24 2.50
CA VAL A 40 4.00 10.84 2.95
C VAL A 40 3.30 10.01 1.87
N TYR A 41 3.87 8.84 1.57
CA TYR A 41 3.28 7.87 0.66
C TYR A 41 3.28 6.51 1.33
N VAL A 42 2.13 5.85 1.30
CA VAL A 42 1.94 4.52 1.88
C VAL A 42 1.43 3.56 0.82
N ILE A 43 1.82 2.30 0.93
CA ILE A 43 1.20 1.18 0.24
C ILE A 43 0.92 0.08 1.26
N ASN A 44 -0.04 -0.79 1.00
CA ASN A 44 -0.36 -1.90 1.87
C ASN A 44 0.68 -3.03 1.78
N GLY A 45 0.82 -3.76 2.88
CA GLY A 45 1.48 -5.06 2.94
C GLY A 45 0.46 -6.21 2.96
N ASN A 46 0.97 -7.44 2.98
CA ASN A 46 0.12 -8.62 2.96
C ASN A 46 -0.65 -8.83 4.29
N HIS A 47 -0.13 -8.32 5.40
CA HIS A 47 -0.86 -8.35 6.68
C HIS A 47 -1.98 -7.31 6.78
N ASP A 48 -1.96 -6.26 5.98
CA ASP A 48 -2.81 -5.08 6.18
C ASP A 48 -4.25 -5.26 5.72
N ILE A 49 -4.52 -6.17 4.76
CA ILE A 49 -5.83 -6.29 4.09
C ILE A 49 -6.43 -7.68 4.29
N ARG A 50 -7.71 -7.72 4.73
CA ARG A 50 -8.54 -8.93 4.90
C ARG A 50 -7.93 -10.04 5.74
N ASN A 51 -6.99 -9.73 6.61
CA ASN A 51 -6.28 -10.70 7.41
C ASN A 51 -7.21 -11.33 8.47
N GLU A 52 -7.27 -12.66 8.48
CA GLU A 52 -8.14 -13.42 9.38
C GLU A 52 -7.66 -13.42 10.83
N ASN A 53 -6.41 -13.08 11.04
CA ASN A 53 -5.80 -13.03 12.36
C ASN A 53 -6.01 -11.72 13.10
N ALA A 54 -6.72 -10.74 12.52
CA ALA A 54 -7.01 -9.45 13.14
C ALA A 54 -7.66 -9.61 14.51
N LYS A 55 -6.99 -9.10 15.57
CA LYS A 55 -7.41 -9.25 16.97
C LYS A 55 -7.29 -7.95 17.74
N ASN A 56 -8.27 -7.72 18.61
CA ASN A 56 -8.22 -6.67 19.62
C ASN A 56 -7.76 -7.29 20.96
N PHE A 57 -6.66 -6.79 21.48
CA PHE A 57 -6.10 -7.17 22.78
C PHE A 57 -6.46 -6.18 23.88
N ASN A 58 -7.08 -5.05 23.56
CA ASN A 58 -7.52 -4.04 24.53
C ASN A 58 -8.89 -4.40 25.11
N THR A 59 -8.95 -5.50 25.83
CA THR A 59 -10.14 -6.05 26.48
C THR A 59 -9.97 -6.03 27.99
N PRO A 60 -11.07 -5.92 28.78
CA PRO A 60 -10.99 -5.83 30.25
C PRO A 60 -10.29 -7.01 30.92
N ASP A 61 -10.33 -8.20 30.33
CA ASP A 61 -9.71 -9.42 30.85
C ASP A 61 -8.38 -9.75 30.13
N GLY A 62 -7.91 -8.86 29.21
CA GLY A 62 -6.67 -9.03 28.46
C GLY A 62 -6.70 -10.15 27.41
N LYS A 63 -7.86 -10.76 27.17
CA LYS A 63 -7.98 -11.82 26.15
C LYS A 63 -8.19 -11.22 24.77
N ALA A 64 -7.53 -11.82 23.80
CA ALA A 64 -7.71 -11.45 22.41
C ALA A 64 -9.11 -11.80 21.92
N VAL A 65 -9.80 -10.84 21.29
CA VAL A 65 -11.06 -11.04 20.59
C VAL A 65 -10.91 -10.67 19.10
N PRO A 66 -11.73 -11.19 18.20
CA PRO A 66 -11.68 -10.77 16.79
C PRO A 66 -11.84 -9.25 16.65
N ALA A 67 -11.04 -8.65 15.79
CA ALA A 67 -11.14 -7.24 15.44
C ALA A 67 -11.75 -7.04 14.05
N THR A 68 -12.20 -5.81 13.76
CA THR A 68 -12.61 -5.43 12.40
C THR A 68 -11.40 -5.48 11.49
N ARG A 69 -11.50 -6.26 10.42
CA ARG A 69 -10.48 -6.37 9.38
C ARG A 69 -10.55 -5.19 8.43
N THR A 70 -9.43 -4.69 8.03
CA THR A 70 -9.34 -3.62 7.03
C THR A 70 -9.65 -4.19 5.64
N GLN A 71 -10.60 -3.56 4.94
CA GLN A 71 -10.84 -3.80 3.52
C GLN A 71 -10.02 -2.83 2.66
N PRO A 72 -9.83 -3.08 1.35
CA PRO A 72 -9.11 -2.15 0.49
C PRO A 72 -9.69 -0.73 0.50
N GLU A 73 -11.02 -0.60 0.55
CA GLU A 73 -11.72 0.68 0.63
C GLU A 73 -11.49 1.38 1.98
N ASP A 74 -11.44 0.61 3.08
CA ASP A 74 -11.11 1.12 4.41
C ASP A 74 -9.67 1.65 4.42
N PHE A 75 -8.72 0.91 3.82
CA PHE A 75 -7.33 1.33 3.71
C PHE A 75 -7.22 2.66 2.97
N ALA A 76 -7.81 2.76 1.78
CA ALA A 76 -7.80 4.00 1.00
C ALA A 76 -8.46 5.17 1.76
N SER A 77 -9.53 4.91 2.51
CA SER A 77 -10.21 5.92 3.32
C SER A 77 -9.39 6.36 4.54
N VAL A 78 -8.78 5.44 5.26
CA VAL A 78 -7.93 5.73 6.44
C VAL A 78 -6.69 6.54 6.06
N TYR A 79 -6.12 6.28 4.88
CA TYR A 79 -4.96 6.99 4.34
C TYR A 79 -5.36 8.01 3.26
N ASP A 80 -6.57 8.57 3.33
CA ASP A 80 -7.07 9.55 2.35
C ASP A 80 -6.13 10.75 2.19
N PHE A 81 -5.46 11.19 3.24
CA PHE A 81 -4.46 12.26 3.17
C PHE A 81 -3.29 11.97 2.22
N VAL A 82 -3.07 10.67 1.87
CA VAL A 82 -2.13 10.24 0.82
C VAL A 82 -2.86 10.13 -0.52
N TYR A 83 -3.97 9.36 -0.54
CA TYR A 83 -4.69 9.03 -1.78
C TYR A 83 -5.37 10.23 -2.43
N SER A 84 -5.68 11.29 -1.66
CA SER A 84 -6.24 12.55 -2.15
C SER A 84 -5.20 13.69 -2.25
N ASP A 85 -3.90 13.40 -1.98
CA ASP A 85 -2.86 14.43 -2.12
C ASP A 85 -2.74 14.90 -3.58
N SER A 86 -2.53 16.19 -3.76
CA SER A 86 -2.46 16.83 -5.09
C SER A 86 -1.29 16.33 -5.96
N SER A 87 -0.32 15.65 -5.40
CA SER A 87 0.77 15.00 -6.13
C SER A 87 0.38 13.68 -6.78
N ILE A 88 -0.76 13.08 -6.41
CA ILE A 88 -1.26 11.87 -7.04
C ILE A 88 -1.76 12.20 -8.44
N VAL A 89 -1.12 11.64 -9.45
CA VAL A 89 -1.40 11.95 -10.86
C VAL A 89 -2.12 10.83 -11.58
N ALA A 90 -2.09 9.59 -11.05
CA ALA A 90 -2.83 8.45 -11.58
C ALA A 90 -3.10 7.42 -10.47
N ARG A 91 -4.21 6.70 -10.60
CA ARG A 91 -4.56 5.54 -9.78
C ARG A 91 -4.89 4.37 -10.70
N TYR A 92 -4.45 3.18 -10.32
CA TYR A 92 -4.84 1.99 -11.05
C TYR A 92 -6.30 1.64 -10.75
N THR A 93 -7.02 1.29 -11.79
CA THR A 93 -8.38 0.75 -11.68
C THR A 93 -8.36 -0.65 -12.29
N PRO A 94 -8.56 -1.70 -11.50
CA PRO A 94 -8.64 -3.05 -12.04
C PRO A 94 -9.76 -3.19 -13.08
N PRO A 95 -9.66 -4.16 -14.00
CA PRO A 95 -10.76 -4.50 -14.89
C PRO A 95 -12.04 -4.87 -14.10
N GLN A 96 -13.19 -4.74 -14.76
CA GLN A 96 -14.47 -5.05 -14.12
C GLN A 96 -14.48 -6.48 -13.54
N GLY A 97 -14.85 -6.58 -12.26
CA GLY A 97 -14.90 -7.84 -11.52
C GLY A 97 -13.55 -8.33 -10.98
N LYS A 98 -12.52 -7.49 -11.10
CA LYS A 98 -11.18 -7.72 -10.53
C LYS A 98 -10.90 -6.73 -9.40
N GLU A 99 -10.00 -7.13 -8.50
CA GLU A 99 -9.59 -6.29 -7.37
C GLU A 99 -8.07 -6.13 -7.25
N SER A 100 -7.28 -7.03 -7.86
CA SER A 100 -5.82 -7.05 -7.72
C SER A 100 -5.18 -5.72 -8.04
N GLY A 101 -4.34 -5.23 -7.16
CA GLY A 101 -3.58 -4.01 -7.34
C GLY A 101 -4.37 -2.71 -7.18
N GLN A 102 -5.62 -2.73 -6.73
CA GLN A 102 -6.51 -1.56 -6.71
C GLN A 102 -6.00 -0.40 -5.84
N LEU A 103 -5.07 -0.65 -4.92
CA LEU A 103 -4.45 0.39 -4.10
C LEU A 103 -3.22 1.02 -4.74
N SER A 104 -2.85 0.61 -5.97
CA SER A 104 -1.70 1.18 -6.69
C SER A 104 -1.97 2.58 -7.21
N TYR A 105 -0.94 3.43 -7.16
CA TYR A 105 -1.01 4.81 -7.64
C TYR A 105 0.34 5.34 -8.14
N VAL A 106 0.29 6.48 -8.83
CA VAL A 106 1.46 7.25 -9.24
C VAL A 106 1.40 8.63 -8.60
N ALA A 107 2.52 9.07 -8.05
CA ALA A 107 2.68 10.42 -7.54
C ALA A 107 3.85 11.14 -8.20
N GLU A 108 3.75 12.46 -8.30
CA GLU A 108 4.84 13.37 -8.65
C GLU A 108 5.14 14.26 -7.44
N PRO A 109 5.94 13.76 -6.46
CA PRO A 109 6.18 14.48 -5.20
C PRO A 109 6.89 15.82 -5.39
N CYS A 110 7.76 15.90 -6.38
CA CYS A 110 8.49 17.11 -6.75
C CYS A 110 8.89 17.04 -8.22
N LYS A 111 9.38 18.16 -8.74
CA LYS A 111 9.85 18.25 -10.13
C LYS A 111 10.96 17.23 -10.40
N GLY A 112 10.83 16.48 -11.46
CA GLY A 112 11.82 15.50 -11.93
C GLY A 112 11.74 14.14 -11.23
N VAL A 113 10.74 13.89 -10.37
CA VAL A 113 10.54 12.60 -9.67
C VAL A 113 9.13 12.09 -9.90
N THR A 114 9.04 10.82 -10.25
CA THR A 114 7.79 10.05 -10.29
C THR A 114 7.92 8.86 -9.34
N LEU A 115 7.01 8.76 -8.38
CA LEU A 115 6.83 7.62 -7.50
C LEU A 115 5.73 6.72 -8.06
N ILE A 116 6.00 5.43 -8.19
CA ILE A 116 5.02 4.42 -8.59
C ILE A 116 4.85 3.46 -7.42
N ALA A 117 3.73 3.57 -6.72
CA ALA A 117 3.36 2.68 -5.62
C ALA A 117 2.51 1.52 -6.17
N LEU A 118 2.95 0.30 -5.91
CA LEU A 118 2.35 -0.92 -6.44
C LEU A 118 1.86 -1.80 -5.30
N ASP A 119 0.57 -2.04 -5.29
CA ASP A 119 -0.09 -3.01 -4.46
C ASP A 119 0.18 -4.41 -5.03
N THR A 120 1.07 -5.13 -4.37
CA THR A 120 1.54 -6.45 -4.77
C THR A 120 0.97 -7.57 -3.91
N CYS A 121 -0.08 -7.28 -3.11
CA CYS A 121 -0.59 -8.25 -2.14
C CYS A 121 -1.69 -9.14 -2.71
N CYS A 122 -1.65 -10.41 -2.34
CA CYS A 122 -2.62 -11.43 -2.79
C CYS A 122 -3.84 -11.52 -1.87
N TYR A 123 -4.47 -10.41 -1.54
CA TYR A 123 -5.70 -10.38 -0.73
C TYR A 123 -6.98 -10.59 -1.54
N SER A 124 -6.86 -10.69 -2.84
CA SER A 124 -7.97 -10.79 -3.79
C SER A 124 -8.00 -12.16 -4.46
N ALA A 125 -9.21 -12.69 -4.69
CA ALA A 125 -9.41 -13.98 -5.34
C ALA A 125 -8.88 -14.05 -6.79
N ASP A 126 -8.74 -12.91 -7.46
CA ASP A 126 -8.18 -12.81 -8.80
C ASP A 126 -6.64 -12.76 -8.84
N ASN A 127 -6.02 -12.75 -7.68
CA ASN A 127 -4.57 -12.76 -7.49
C ASN A 127 -4.10 -14.07 -6.83
N THR A 128 -4.94 -15.10 -6.87
CA THR A 128 -4.70 -16.37 -6.17
C THR A 128 -3.71 -17.26 -6.91
N SER A 129 -2.76 -17.81 -6.17
CA SER A 129 -2.15 -19.08 -6.53
C SER A 129 -3.09 -20.24 -6.16
N ASP A 130 -2.89 -21.42 -6.74
CA ASP A 130 -3.68 -22.64 -6.48
C ASP A 130 -3.59 -23.14 -5.02
N ASN A 131 -2.97 -22.40 -4.13
CA ASN A 131 -2.69 -22.79 -2.75
C ASN A 131 -3.26 -21.75 -1.78
N ASP A 132 -4.40 -22.06 -1.18
CA ASP A 132 -5.17 -21.17 -0.30
C ASP A 132 -4.39 -20.58 0.90
N ASN A 133 -3.27 -21.18 1.28
CA ASN A 133 -2.43 -20.73 2.40
C ASN A 133 -1.35 -19.71 2.00
N GLU A 134 -1.18 -19.41 0.73
CA GLU A 134 -0.13 -18.49 0.26
C GLU A 134 -0.59 -17.04 0.13
N HIS A 135 -1.89 -16.75 0.32
CA HIS A 135 -2.46 -15.41 0.19
C HIS A 135 -1.82 -14.39 1.14
N GLU A 136 -1.47 -14.82 2.34
CA GLU A 136 -0.98 -13.93 3.39
C GLU A 136 0.50 -13.56 3.25
N THR A 137 1.27 -14.29 2.45
CA THR A 137 2.73 -14.09 2.42
C THR A 137 3.31 -13.84 1.03
N ARG A 138 2.53 -14.10 -0.02
CA ARG A 138 3.01 -14.01 -1.40
C ARG A 138 2.68 -12.66 -2.02
N GLY A 139 3.65 -12.12 -2.76
CA GLY A 139 3.43 -10.98 -3.66
C GLY A 139 3.17 -11.43 -5.09
N GLU A 140 2.16 -10.85 -5.73
CA GLU A 140 1.85 -11.08 -7.12
C GLU A 140 1.28 -9.81 -7.77
N MET A 141 1.53 -9.64 -9.06
CA MET A 141 0.93 -8.58 -9.86
C MET A 141 0.21 -9.20 -11.06
N SER A 142 -1.03 -8.80 -11.29
CA SER A 142 -1.75 -9.20 -12.48
C SER A 142 -1.05 -8.69 -13.75
N PRO A 143 -1.21 -9.37 -14.90
CA PRO A 143 -0.69 -8.88 -16.17
C PRO A 143 -1.14 -7.45 -16.51
N GLU A 144 -2.37 -7.10 -16.13
CA GLU A 144 -2.96 -5.77 -16.33
C GLU A 144 -2.28 -4.70 -15.47
N LEU A 145 -1.98 -5.02 -14.20
CA LEU A 145 -1.22 -4.11 -13.32
C LEU A 145 0.20 -3.90 -13.84
N VAL A 146 0.86 -4.98 -14.29
CA VAL A 146 2.21 -4.90 -14.90
C VAL A 146 2.18 -4.03 -16.16
N ALA A 147 1.19 -4.21 -17.03
CA ALA A 147 1.03 -3.39 -18.22
C ALA A 147 0.83 -1.91 -17.86
N TRP A 148 -0.08 -1.62 -16.92
CA TRP A 148 -0.32 -0.26 -16.45
C TRP A 148 0.94 0.38 -15.86
N ALA A 149 1.64 -0.33 -14.97
CA ALA A 149 2.89 0.16 -14.38
C ALA A 149 3.95 0.45 -15.43
N THR A 150 4.06 -0.41 -16.44
CA THR A 150 4.97 -0.22 -17.57
C THR A 150 4.68 1.08 -18.32
N GLU A 151 3.41 1.37 -18.60
CA GLU A 151 3.03 2.63 -19.28
C GLU A 151 3.32 3.85 -18.39
N GLN A 152 3.13 3.75 -17.06
CA GLN A 152 3.49 4.83 -16.16
C GLN A 152 5.00 5.10 -16.14
N ILE A 153 5.82 4.04 -16.15
CA ILE A 153 7.29 4.16 -16.25
C ILE A 153 7.70 4.84 -17.55
N LYS A 154 7.11 4.44 -18.69
CA LYS A 154 7.38 5.06 -19.99
C LYS A 154 7.00 6.53 -19.99
N ALA A 155 5.83 6.87 -19.45
CA ALA A 155 5.37 8.25 -19.35
C ALA A 155 6.29 9.11 -18.48
N ALA A 156 6.74 8.60 -17.32
CA ALA A 156 7.70 9.29 -16.45
C ALA A 156 9.03 9.52 -17.16
N LYS A 157 9.56 8.50 -17.85
CA LYS A 157 10.80 8.61 -18.63
C LYS A 157 10.70 9.62 -19.79
N ALA A 158 9.54 9.67 -20.45
CA ALA A 158 9.31 10.67 -21.52
C ALA A 158 9.30 12.11 -20.98
N LYS A 159 8.91 12.31 -19.71
CA LYS A 159 9.03 13.61 -19.00
C LYS A 159 10.45 13.90 -18.53
N GLY A 160 11.38 12.96 -18.61
CA GLY A 160 12.73 13.06 -18.06
C GLY A 160 12.79 12.89 -16.53
N ASN A 161 11.77 12.29 -15.93
CA ASN A 161 11.71 12.08 -14.49
C ASN A 161 12.52 10.85 -14.06
N HIS A 162 13.08 10.92 -12.86
CA HIS A 162 13.56 9.75 -12.14
C HIS A 162 12.37 8.98 -11.60
N VAL A 163 12.40 7.64 -11.73
CA VAL A 163 11.33 6.75 -11.28
C VAL A 163 11.76 6.06 -10.00
N ILE A 164 10.91 6.15 -8.98
CA ILE A 164 11.03 5.41 -7.71
C ILE A 164 9.87 4.41 -7.65
N GLY A 165 10.17 3.13 -7.45
CA GLY A 165 9.17 2.10 -7.16
C GLY A 165 8.97 1.97 -5.65
N LEU A 166 7.72 1.87 -5.21
CA LEU A 166 7.33 1.56 -3.85
C LEU A 166 6.42 0.33 -3.87
N SER A 167 6.81 -0.74 -3.23
CA SER A 167 6.02 -1.96 -3.07
C SER A 167 6.38 -2.65 -1.76
N HIS A 168 5.47 -3.47 -1.25
CA HIS A 168 5.75 -4.27 -0.06
C HIS A 168 6.65 -5.46 -0.41
N HIS A 169 6.28 -6.24 -1.41
CA HIS A 169 7.10 -7.37 -1.86
C HIS A 169 8.21 -6.92 -2.81
N GLY A 170 9.38 -7.55 -2.66
CA GLY A 170 10.51 -7.31 -3.56
C GLY A 170 10.28 -7.91 -4.94
N PHE A 171 10.74 -7.21 -5.98
CA PHE A 171 10.69 -7.70 -7.37
C PHE A 171 11.74 -8.77 -7.69
N VAL A 172 12.69 -8.98 -6.79
CA VAL A 172 13.76 -9.98 -6.92
C VAL A 172 13.76 -10.85 -5.68
N PRO A 173 13.91 -12.17 -5.80
CA PRO A 173 14.07 -13.04 -4.63
C PRO A 173 15.25 -12.60 -3.77
N HIS A 174 15.02 -12.43 -2.47
CA HIS A 174 16.06 -12.04 -1.50
C HIS A 174 16.73 -13.23 -0.84
N PHE A 175 16.10 -14.40 -0.94
CA PHE A 175 16.58 -15.60 -0.30
C PHE A 175 17.10 -16.57 -1.35
N SER A 176 18.37 -16.96 -1.23
CA SER A 176 18.87 -18.20 -1.83
C SER A 176 18.36 -19.35 -0.97
N MET A 177 17.51 -20.19 -1.50
CA MET A 177 17.20 -21.48 -0.91
C MET A 177 18.40 -22.42 -1.12
#